data_6a9e97bc7b2ad8716794ae2870bd09f3
#
_entry.id   6a9e97bc7b2ad8716794ae2870bd09f3
#
_cell.length_a   1.000
_cell.length_b   1.000
_cell.length_c   1.000
_cell.angle_alpha   90.00
_cell.angle_beta   90.00
_cell.angle_gamma   90.00
#
_symmetry.space_group_name_H-M   'P 1'
#
loop_
_entity.id
_entity.type
_entity.pdbx_description
1 polymer ?
#
loop_
_entity_poly.entity_id
_entity_poly.type
_entity_poly.pdbx_seq_one_letter_code
_entity_poly.pdbx_strand_id
1 'polypeptide(L)'
;MCFINPSEPAMVDLAQLSTKGNWGFFHELGHNHQRTDWTFPGQTEVTCNFFSLYCMEKLVGLPRGTGHGSVKDLDGNMAKRLGNPPNLGAFEQLAPFMVLIRAHGWEPLRATLRSYAQTPGKGDLAAKQNSFVVRYGQAAKVDVADFFGQLGYPIAPETKEALKGFPAFRYVPAAPAK
;
A
#
# COMPACT_ATOMS: atom_id res chain seq x y z
N MET A 1 2.28 -20.10 4.14
CA MET A 1 3.51 -20.96 4.13
C MET A 1 4.36 -20.46 2.98
N CYS A 2 5.50 -19.86 3.28
CA CYS A 2 6.39 -19.30 2.26
C CYS A 2 7.12 -20.48 1.59
N PHE A 3 6.84 -20.73 0.31
CA PHE A 3 7.58 -21.73 -0.47
C PHE A 3 8.86 -21.06 -1.00
N ILE A 4 9.92 -21.20 -0.26
CA ILE A 4 11.27 -20.83 -0.70
C ILE A 4 11.78 -21.97 -1.56
N ASN A 5 11.99 -21.72 -2.86
CA ASN A 5 12.69 -22.70 -3.70
C ASN A 5 14.16 -22.80 -3.23
N PRO A 6 14.59 -23.93 -2.65
CA PRO A 6 15.94 -24.05 -2.11
C PRO A 6 17.04 -24.00 -3.18
N SER A 7 16.68 -24.01 -4.46
CA SER A 7 17.60 -23.85 -5.59
C SER A 7 17.81 -22.40 -6.04
N GLU A 8 17.20 -21.41 -5.35
CA GLU A 8 17.42 -19.98 -5.62
C GLU A 8 18.61 -19.45 -4.82
N PRO A 9 19.84 -19.42 -5.36
CA PRO A 9 21.04 -18.93 -4.66
C PRO A 9 20.90 -17.48 -4.17
N ALA A 10 20.10 -16.70 -4.90
CA ALA A 10 19.85 -15.28 -4.60
C ALA A 10 19.24 -15.01 -3.22
N MET A 11 18.61 -16.01 -2.59
CA MET A 11 17.96 -15.85 -1.29
C MET A 11 18.93 -15.90 -0.11
N VAL A 12 20.10 -16.49 -0.31
CA VAL A 12 21.16 -16.58 0.70
C VAL A 12 22.36 -15.71 0.35
N ASP A 13 22.33 -15.05 -0.82
CA ASP A 13 23.37 -14.11 -1.23
C ASP A 13 23.03 -12.70 -0.74
N LEU A 14 23.58 -12.35 0.41
CA LEU A 14 23.38 -11.04 1.03
C LEU A 14 23.86 -9.90 0.12
N ALA A 15 24.95 -10.10 -0.63
CA ALA A 15 25.46 -9.09 -1.54
C ALA A 15 24.47 -8.82 -2.67
N GLN A 16 23.88 -9.86 -3.25
CA GLN A 16 22.85 -9.72 -4.25
C GLN A 16 21.57 -9.06 -3.69
N LEU A 17 21.10 -9.52 -2.52
CA LEU A 17 19.91 -8.95 -1.88
C LEU A 17 20.09 -7.46 -1.56
N SER A 18 21.26 -7.05 -1.09
CA SER A 18 21.52 -5.66 -0.73
C SER A 18 21.76 -4.73 -1.93
N THR A 19 22.15 -5.26 -3.11
CA THR A 19 22.49 -4.45 -4.29
C THR A 19 21.43 -4.47 -5.37
N LYS A 20 20.77 -5.61 -5.59
CA LYS A 20 19.73 -5.78 -6.62
C LYS A 20 18.34 -5.98 -6.03
N GLY A 21 18.30 -6.48 -4.80
CA GLY A 21 17.06 -6.90 -4.15
C GLY A 21 16.49 -8.17 -4.77
N ASN A 22 15.40 -8.63 -4.19
CA ASN A 22 14.56 -9.67 -4.76
C ASN A 22 13.10 -9.36 -4.39
N TRP A 23 12.32 -8.90 -5.37
CA TRP A 23 10.92 -8.52 -5.14
C TRP A 23 10.11 -9.68 -4.56
N GLY A 24 10.22 -10.88 -5.14
CA GLY A 24 9.47 -12.05 -4.70
C GLY A 24 9.81 -12.44 -3.26
N PHE A 25 11.08 -12.41 -2.88
CA PHE A 25 11.48 -12.68 -1.52
C PHE A 25 10.89 -11.66 -0.53
N PHE A 26 10.94 -10.37 -0.84
CA PHE A 26 10.34 -9.33 0.01
C PHE A 26 8.82 -9.41 0.03
N HIS A 27 8.20 -9.87 -1.06
CA HIS A 27 6.77 -10.14 -1.14
C HIS A 27 6.36 -11.27 -0.17
N GLU A 28 7.08 -12.39 -0.19
CA GLU A 28 6.82 -13.50 0.73
C GLU A 28 7.05 -13.12 2.20
N LEU A 29 8.10 -12.33 2.48
CA LEU A 29 8.26 -11.75 3.81
C LEU A 29 7.08 -10.86 4.20
N GLY A 30 6.53 -10.14 3.24
CA GLY A 30 5.34 -9.29 3.42
C GLY A 30 4.14 -10.08 3.91
N HIS A 31 3.90 -11.30 3.39
CA HIS A 31 2.80 -12.16 3.84
C HIS A 31 2.89 -12.50 5.33
N ASN A 32 4.10 -12.66 5.88
CA ASN A 32 4.30 -12.94 7.30
C ASN A 32 3.93 -11.76 8.22
N HIS A 33 3.80 -10.57 7.68
CA HIS A 33 3.46 -9.35 8.42
C HIS A 33 2.02 -8.89 8.23
N GLN A 34 1.27 -9.54 7.34
CA GLN A 34 -0.13 -9.20 7.10
C GLN A 34 -1.01 -9.49 8.31
N ARG A 35 -2.04 -8.66 8.47
CA ARG A 35 -3.06 -8.80 9.52
C ARG A 35 -4.44 -8.62 8.92
N THR A 36 -5.40 -9.37 9.40
CA THR A 36 -6.81 -9.26 8.98
C THR A 36 -7.46 -7.92 9.35
N ASP A 37 -6.75 -7.09 10.11
CA ASP A 37 -7.19 -5.75 10.50
C ASP A 37 -7.10 -4.74 9.34
N TRP A 38 -6.14 -4.95 8.42
CA TRP A 38 -5.83 -4.04 7.32
C TRP A 38 -5.53 -4.75 5.99
N THR A 39 -5.46 -6.08 5.96
CA THR A 39 -5.47 -6.86 4.72
C THR A 39 -6.90 -7.28 4.44
N PHE A 40 -7.59 -6.54 3.58
CA PHE A 40 -8.99 -6.77 3.28
C PHE A 40 -9.18 -7.91 2.26
N PRO A 41 -10.39 -8.49 2.15
CA PRO A 41 -10.67 -9.52 1.14
C PRO A 41 -10.22 -9.08 -0.26
N GLY A 42 -9.52 -9.96 -0.97
CA GLY A 42 -8.95 -9.68 -2.29
C GLY A 42 -7.66 -8.84 -2.29
N GLN A 43 -7.13 -8.47 -1.12
CA GLN A 43 -5.92 -7.65 -1.02
C GLN A 43 -4.70 -8.39 -0.46
N THR A 44 -4.76 -9.71 -0.33
CA THR A 44 -3.62 -10.50 0.17
C THR A 44 -2.37 -10.26 -0.69
N GLU A 45 -2.50 -10.37 -2.02
CA GLU A 45 -1.41 -10.12 -2.98
C GLU A 45 -1.11 -8.62 -3.19
N VAL A 46 -1.84 -7.74 -2.51
CA VAL A 46 -1.64 -6.29 -2.59
C VAL A 46 -0.80 -5.80 -1.42
N THR A 47 -1.22 -6.11 -0.21
CA THR A 47 -0.62 -5.52 1.01
C THR A 47 0.73 -6.12 1.37
N CYS A 48 1.06 -7.35 0.95
CA CYS A 48 2.41 -7.91 1.02
C CYS A 48 3.42 -7.05 0.23
N ASN A 49 2.99 -6.45 -0.88
CA ASN A 49 3.83 -5.58 -1.69
C ASN A 49 4.19 -4.23 -1.04
N PHE A 50 3.57 -3.84 0.08
CA PHE A 50 4.08 -2.71 0.88
C PHE A 50 5.51 -3.00 1.36
N PHE A 51 5.79 -4.23 1.74
CA PHE A 51 7.10 -4.66 2.20
C PHE A 51 8.09 -4.75 1.04
N SER A 52 7.68 -5.28 -0.12
CA SER A 52 8.51 -5.28 -1.33
C SER A 52 8.91 -3.87 -1.73
N LEU A 53 7.95 -2.96 -1.84
CA LEU A 53 8.22 -1.55 -2.18
C LEU A 53 9.17 -0.89 -1.17
N TYR A 54 8.93 -1.12 0.14
CA TYR A 54 9.75 -0.56 1.20
C TYR A 54 11.17 -1.09 1.15
N CYS A 55 11.33 -2.40 1.06
CA CYS A 55 12.65 -3.04 1.02
C CYS A 55 13.44 -2.63 -0.23
N MET A 56 12.79 -2.60 -1.41
CA MET A 56 13.45 -2.16 -2.64
C MET A 56 13.92 -0.69 -2.55
N GLU A 57 13.13 0.19 -1.92
CA GLU A 57 13.56 1.59 -1.72
C GLU A 57 14.57 1.77 -0.59
N LYS A 58 14.31 1.15 0.59
CA LYS A 58 15.05 1.48 1.82
C LYS A 58 16.24 0.58 2.13
N LEU A 59 16.21 -0.68 1.69
CA LEU A 59 17.31 -1.61 1.89
C LEU A 59 18.21 -1.71 0.66
N VAL A 60 17.62 -1.74 -0.54
CA VAL A 60 18.35 -1.85 -1.80
C VAL A 60 18.78 -0.48 -2.34
N GLY A 61 18.07 0.59 -1.97
CA GLY A 61 18.38 1.95 -2.39
C GLY A 61 17.85 2.30 -3.79
N LEU A 62 16.88 1.56 -4.31
CA LEU A 62 16.28 1.88 -5.60
C LEU A 62 15.37 3.13 -5.49
N PRO A 63 15.21 3.88 -6.59
CA PRO A 63 14.23 4.95 -6.63
C PRO A 63 12.82 4.44 -6.28
N ARG A 64 12.05 5.26 -5.58
CA ARG A 64 10.69 4.91 -5.16
C ARG A 64 9.82 4.49 -6.34
N GLY A 65 9.12 3.37 -6.20
CA GLY A 65 8.20 2.86 -7.21
C GLY A 65 8.88 2.24 -8.44
N THR A 66 10.16 1.84 -8.36
CA THR A 66 10.88 1.26 -9.50
C THR A 66 11.29 -0.21 -9.33
N GLY A 67 11.07 -0.79 -8.18
CA GLY A 67 11.54 -2.14 -7.82
C GLY A 67 10.92 -3.30 -8.61
N HIS A 68 9.85 -3.06 -9.38
CA HIS A 68 9.19 -4.05 -10.24
C HIS A 68 8.65 -3.39 -11.51
N GLY A 69 8.62 -4.13 -12.62
CA GLY A 69 8.12 -3.59 -13.90
C GLY A 69 6.70 -3.06 -13.82
N SER A 70 5.80 -3.80 -13.17
CA SER A 70 4.38 -3.48 -13.06
C SER A 70 4.05 -2.28 -12.16
N VAL A 71 4.98 -1.79 -11.35
CA VAL A 71 4.75 -0.59 -10.52
C VAL A 71 5.21 0.71 -11.17
N LYS A 72 5.92 0.62 -12.32
CA LYS A 72 6.49 1.81 -12.99
C LYS A 72 5.43 2.73 -13.58
N ASP A 73 4.36 2.15 -14.12
CA ASP A 73 3.23 2.91 -14.67
C ASP A 73 2.18 3.17 -13.57
N LEU A 74 2.53 4.01 -12.60
CA LEU A 74 1.65 4.31 -11.48
C LEU A 74 0.35 4.98 -11.93
N ASP A 75 0.42 5.91 -12.85
CA ASP A 75 -0.76 6.66 -13.28
C ASP A 75 -1.68 5.80 -14.16
N GLY A 76 -1.14 4.89 -14.99
CA GLY A 76 -1.93 3.91 -15.73
C GLY A 76 -2.63 2.90 -14.79
N ASN A 77 -1.90 2.38 -13.80
CA ASN A 77 -2.49 1.51 -12.77
C ASN A 77 -3.57 2.23 -11.96
N MET A 78 -3.36 3.50 -11.63
CA MET A 78 -4.33 4.31 -10.91
C MET A 78 -5.58 4.60 -11.75
N ALA A 79 -5.43 4.90 -13.04
CA ALA A 79 -6.54 5.09 -13.96
C ALA A 79 -7.40 3.83 -14.07
N LYS A 80 -6.79 2.65 -14.21
CA LYS A 80 -7.50 1.37 -14.18
C LYS A 80 -8.22 1.17 -12.85
N ARG A 81 -7.56 1.47 -11.72
CA ARG A 81 -8.16 1.32 -10.39
C ARG A 81 -9.38 2.21 -10.21
N LEU A 82 -9.33 3.45 -10.66
CA LEU A 82 -10.47 4.39 -10.62
C LEU A 82 -11.60 3.98 -11.56
N GLY A 83 -11.29 3.36 -12.71
CA GLY A 83 -12.28 2.78 -13.62
C GLY A 83 -13.01 1.56 -13.03
N ASN A 84 -12.49 0.99 -11.95
CA ASN A 84 -13.08 -0.10 -11.18
C ASN A 84 -13.58 -1.30 -12.03
N PRO A 85 -12.78 -1.85 -12.96
CA PRO A 85 -13.17 -3.03 -13.73
C PRO A 85 -13.31 -4.25 -12.80
N PRO A 86 -14.08 -5.29 -13.20
CA PRO A 86 -14.37 -6.43 -12.34
C PRO A 86 -13.13 -7.26 -11.95
N ASN A 87 -12.05 -7.19 -12.72
CA ASN A 87 -10.84 -7.99 -12.54
C ASN A 87 -9.60 -7.09 -12.39
N LEU A 88 -9.50 -6.39 -11.26
CA LEU A 88 -8.30 -5.62 -10.93
C LEU A 88 -7.17 -6.54 -10.46
N GLY A 89 -6.01 -6.42 -11.07
CA GLY A 89 -4.79 -7.08 -10.61
C GLY A 89 -4.23 -6.46 -9.32
N ALA A 90 -3.25 -7.14 -8.75
CA ALA A 90 -2.63 -6.70 -7.49
C ALA A 90 -1.97 -5.31 -7.62
N PHE A 91 -1.37 -5.00 -8.75
CA PHE A 91 -0.65 -3.73 -8.95
C PHE A 91 -1.58 -2.54 -9.16
N GLU A 92 -2.72 -2.72 -9.84
CA GLU A 92 -3.75 -1.70 -9.92
C GLU A 92 -4.37 -1.42 -8.54
N GLN A 93 -4.58 -2.46 -7.73
CA GLN A 93 -5.06 -2.31 -6.36
C GLN A 93 -4.00 -1.72 -5.41
N LEU A 94 -2.70 -1.89 -5.71
CA LEU A 94 -1.59 -1.30 -4.98
C LEU A 94 -1.41 0.20 -5.28
N ALA A 95 -1.78 0.64 -6.49
CA ALA A 95 -1.53 2.00 -6.98
C ALA A 95 -2.02 3.12 -6.04
N PRO A 96 -3.22 3.07 -5.42
CA PRO A 96 -3.65 4.08 -4.46
C PRO A 96 -2.68 4.28 -3.29
N PHE A 97 -2.15 3.19 -2.75
CA PHE A 97 -1.18 3.25 -1.65
C PHE A 97 0.15 3.83 -2.12
N MET A 98 0.59 3.50 -3.33
CA MET A 98 1.79 4.09 -3.94
C MET A 98 1.63 5.60 -4.17
N VAL A 99 0.45 6.06 -4.58
CA VAL A 99 0.10 7.48 -4.70
C VAL A 99 0.23 8.18 -3.35
N LEU A 100 -0.31 7.59 -2.29
CA LEU A 100 -0.20 8.12 -0.93
C LEU A 100 1.24 8.13 -0.42
N ILE A 101 2.02 7.07 -0.70
CA ILE A 101 3.46 7.01 -0.36
C ILE A 101 4.25 8.05 -1.15
N ARG A 102 3.91 8.29 -2.43
CA ARG A 102 4.51 9.34 -3.25
C ARG A 102 4.29 10.72 -2.64
N ALA A 103 3.07 10.99 -2.18
CA ALA A 103 2.68 12.30 -1.66
C ALA A 103 3.21 12.56 -0.24
N HIS A 104 3.17 11.58 0.65
CA HIS A 104 3.40 11.77 2.09
C HIS A 104 4.61 10.99 2.64
N GLY A 105 5.31 10.23 1.79
CA GLY A 105 6.38 9.33 2.25
C GLY A 105 5.85 8.08 2.95
N TRP A 106 6.77 7.33 3.55
CA TRP A 106 6.45 6.04 4.18
C TRP A 106 5.87 6.17 5.58
N GLU A 107 6.20 7.24 6.31
CA GLU A 107 5.92 7.28 7.73
C GLU A 107 4.42 7.22 8.07
N PRO A 108 3.49 7.87 7.34
CA PRO A 108 2.06 7.72 7.62
C PRO A 108 1.58 6.27 7.48
N LEU A 109 1.99 5.56 6.43
CA LEU A 109 1.63 4.15 6.26
C LEU A 109 2.22 3.28 7.37
N ARG A 110 3.51 3.47 7.70
CA ARG A 110 4.17 2.74 8.78
C ARG A 110 3.51 2.99 10.15
N ALA A 111 3.18 4.23 10.46
CA ALA A 111 2.47 4.60 11.68
C ALA A 111 1.09 3.94 11.74
N THR A 112 0.36 3.95 10.62
CA THR A 112 -0.93 3.28 10.49
C THR A 112 -0.80 1.79 10.79
N LEU A 113 0.10 1.07 10.12
CA LEU A 113 0.27 -0.37 10.32
C LEU A 113 0.72 -0.71 11.75
N ARG A 114 1.64 0.08 12.33
CA ARG A 114 2.07 -0.09 13.73
C ARG A 114 0.95 0.10 14.74
N SER A 115 0.03 1.03 14.48
CA SER A 115 -1.08 1.31 15.39
C SER A 115 -1.98 0.09 15.61
N TYR A 116 -2.08 -0.81 14.63
CA TYR A 116 -2.86 -2.05 14.76
C TYR A 116 -2.24 -3.07 15.72
N ALA A 117 -0.94 -3.02 15.97
CA ALA A 117 -0.32 -3.85 16.99
C ALA A 117 -0.74 -3.44 18.41
N GLN A 118 -1.00 -2.15 18.61
CA GLN A 118 -1.46 -1.60 19.89
C GLN A 118 -2.97 -1.66 20.05
N THR A 119 -3.70 -1.35 18.99
CA THR A 119 -5.16 -1.31 18.98
C THR A 119 -5.67 -2.04 17.74
N PRO A 120 -5.94 -3.37 17.85
CA PRO A 120 -6.44 -4.16 16.73
C PRO A 120 -7.73 -3.59 16.14
N GLY A 121 -7.90 -3.72 14.82
CA GLY A 121 -9.13 -3.35 14.13
C GLY A 121 -10.27 -4.30 14.51
N LYS A 122 -11.45 -3.74 14.76
CA LYS A 122 -12.64 -4.49 15.16
C LYS A 122 -13.79 -4.25 14.18
N GLY A 123 -14.78 -5.14 14.23
CA GLY A 123 -15.99 -5.02 13.44
C GLY A 123 -15.90 -5.73 12.09
N ASP A 124 -16.86 -5.43 11.25
CA ASP A 124 -16.98 -5.94 9.89
C ASP A 124 -15.97 -5.28 8.92
N LEU A 125 -16.06 -5.63 7.65
CA LEU A 125 -15.18 -5.08 6.62
C LEU A 125 -15.27 -3.55 6.52
N ALA A 126 -16.49 -3.00 6.55
CA ALA A 126 -16.71 -1.57 6.46
C ALA A 126 -16.06 -0.82 7.63
N ALA A 127 -16.24 -1.33 8.86
CA ALA A 127 -15.63 -0.76 10.06
C ALA A 127 -14.08 -0.79 10.00
N LYS A 128 -13.50 -1.90 9.52
CA LYS A 128 -12.04 -2.03 9.35
C LYS A 128 -11.49 -1.07 8.28
N GLN A 129 -12.19 -0.94 7.15
CA GLN A 129 -11.83 0.00 6.09
C GLN A 129 -11.87 1.46 6.58
N ASN A 130 -12.94 1.84 7.28
CA ASN A 130 -13.05 3.16 7.89
C ASN A 130 -11.94 3.41 8.93
N SER A 131 -11.65 2.41 9.77
CA SER A 131 -10.54 2.48 10.73
C SER A 131 -9.20 2.74 10.04
N PHE A 132 -8.93 2.08 8.89
CA PHE A 132 -7.71 2.30 8.12
C PHE A 132 -7.65 3.75 7.59
N VAL A 133 -8.75 4.23 7.00
CA VAL A 133 -8.85 5.59 6.45
C VAL A 133 -8.58 6.64 7.53
N VAL A 134 -9.20 6.50 8.71
CA VAL A 134 -9.01 7.42 9.85
C VAL A 134 -7.56 7.40 10.32
N ARG A 135 -6.99 6.22 10.57
CA ARG A 135 -5.62 6.08 11.07
C ARG A 135 -4.59 6.66 10.09
N TYR A 136 -4.77 6.39 8.80
CA TYR A 136 -3.88 6.93 7.78
C TYR A 136 -4.01 8.46 7.70
N GLY A 137 -5.22 8.97 7.64
CA GLY A 137 -5.48 10.41 7.55
C GLY A 137 -4.90 11.18 8.74
N GLN A 138 -5.09 10.66 9.96
CA GLN A 138 -4.51 11.22 11.17
C GLN A 138 -2.97 11.17 11.18
N ALA A 139 -2.38 10.06 10.75
CA ALA A 139 -0.93 9.91 10.66
C ALA A 139 -0.30 10.83 9.60
N ALA A 140 -0.98 11.03 8.47
CA ALA A 140 -0.57 11.90 7.38
C ALA A 140 -0.94 13.37 7.59
N LYS A 141 -1.84 13.66 8.55
CA LYS A 141 -2.49 14.97 8.76
C LYS A 141 -3.19 15.48 7.50
N VAL A 142 -3.93 14.58 6.85
CA VAL A 142 -4.63 14.86 5.59
C VAL A 142 -5.96 14.13 5.56
N ASP A 143 -7.01 14.76 5.01
CA ASP A 143 -8.29 14.09 4.79
C ASP A 143 -8.24 13.28 3.50
N VAL A 144 -8.22 11.96 3.65
CA VAL A 144 -8.21 10.98 2.56
C VAL A 144 -9.57 10.29 2.35
N ALA A 145 -10.63 10.73 3.06
CA ALA A 145 -11.93 10.06 3.02
C ALA A 145 -12.51 10.00 1.61
N ASP A 146 -12.58 11.14 0.92
CA ASP A 146 -13.13 11.17 -0.44
C ASP A 146 -12.27 10.41 -1.45
N PHE A 147 -10.95 10.39 -1.27
CA PHE A 147 -10.06 9.59 -2.09
C PHE A 147 -10.36 8.08 -1.95
N PHE A 148 -10.49 7.57 -0.74
CA PHE A 148 -10.85 6.16 -0.53
C PHE A 148 -12.31 5.88 -0.94
N GLY A 149 -13.22 6.86 -0.79
CA GLY A 149 -14.58 6.76 -1.32
C GLY A 149 -14.63 6.52 -2.82
N GLN A 150 -13.81 7.23 -3.61
CA GLN A 150 -13.67 7.00 -5.06
C GLN A 150 -13.13 5.60 -5.41
N LEU A 151 -12.43 4.97 -4.48
CA LEU A 151 -11.92 3.59 -4.60
C LEU A 151 -12.94 2.53 -4.13
N GLY A 152 -14.17 2.96 -3.80
CA GLY A 152 -15.25 2.05 -3.39
C GLY A 152 -15.25 1.67 -1.90
N TYR A 153 -14.51 2.39 -1.05
CA TYR A 153 -14.61 2.19 0.38
C TYR A 153 -15.91 2.85 0.90
N PRO A 154 -16.67 2.17 1.77
CA PRO A 154 -17.92 2.71 2.33
C PRO A 154 -17.60 3.71 3.44
N ILE A 155 -17.36 4.96 3.07
CA ILE A 155 -16.94 6.00 4.00
C ILE A 155 -18.11 6.44 4.88
N ALA A 156 -18.00 6.17 6.19
CA ALA A 156 -18.99 6.55 7.18
C ALA A 156 -18.91 8.06 7.54
N PRO A 157 -20.02 8.68 7.97
CA PRO A 157 -20.02 10.08 8.44
C PRO A 157 -18.99 10.34 9.55
N GLU A 158 -18.81 9.39 10.46
CA GLU A 158 -17.86 9.46 11.58
C GLU A 158 -16.41 9.51 11.08
N THR A 159 -16.11 8.83 9.97
CA THR A 159 -14.79 8.88 9.31
C THR A 159 -14.49 10.28 8.77
N LYS A 160 -15.48 10.91 8.13
CA LYS A 160 -15.36 12.30 7.62
C LYS A 160 -15.19 13.27 8.78
N GLU A 161 -15.97 13.12 9.84
CA GLU A 161 -15.84 13.97 11.04
C GLU A 161 -14.48 13.81 11.72
N ALA A 162 -13.96 12.59 11.82
CA ALA A 162 -12.64 12.31 12.41
C ALA A 162 -11.45 12.92 11.63
N LEU A 163 -11.64 13.21 10.34
CA LEU A 163 -10.63 13.84 9.49
C LEU A 163 -10.91 15.31 9.18
N LYS A 164 -12.01 15.84 9.70
CA LYS A 164 -12.41 17.23 9.54
C LYS A 164 -11.33 18.18 10.06
N GLY A 165 -11.01 19.19 9.26
CA GLY A 165 -9.97 20.17 9.59
C GLY A 165 -8.59 19.83 9.02
N PHE A 166 -8.37 18.61 8.53
CA PHE A 166 -7.19 18.34 7.73
C PHE A 166 -7.42 18.75 6.25
N PRO A 167 -6.36 19.16 5.53
CA PRO A 167 -6.47 19.47 4.10
C PRO A 167 -6.90 18.22 3.32
N ALA A 168 -7.84 18.38 2.38
CA ALA A 168 -8.33 17.28 1.56
C ALA A 168 -7.25 16.79 0.59
N PHE A 169 -7.02 15.47 0.56
CA PHE A 169 -6.15 14.84 -0.43
C PHE A 169 -6.86 14.72 -1.78
N ARG A 170 -6.17 15.15 -2.84
CA ARG A 170 -6.62 14.95 -4.22
C ARG A 170 -5.51 14.30 -5.03
N TYR A 171 -5.84 13.18 -5.67
CA TYR A 171 -4.92 12.58 -6.63
C TYR A 171 -4.89 13.43 -7.91
N VAL A 172 -3.67 13.79 -8.30
CA VAL A 172 -3.40 14.45 -9.59
C VAL A 172 -2.41 13.57 -10.33
N PRO A 173 -2.78 13.03 -11.51
CA PRO A 173 -1.85 12.30 -12.37
C PRO A 173 -0.62 13.15 -12.70
N ALA A 174 0.54 12.49 -12.88
CA ALA A 174 1.70 13.19 -13.40
C ALA A 174 1.41 13.68 -14.83
N ALA A 175 1.92 14.86 -15.17
CA ALA A 175 1.85 15.31 -16.56
C ALA A 175 2.56 14.26 -17.46
N PRO A 176 2.00 13.92 -18.64
CA PRO A 176 2.66 13.01 -19.56
C PRO A 176 4.07 13.54 -19.87
N ALA A 177 5.07 12.66 -19.82
CA ALA A 177 6.42 13.03 -20.23
C ALA A 177 6.37 13.52 -21.69
N LYS A 178 6.90 14.71 -21.93
CA LYS A 178 7.02 15.28 -23.27
C LYS A 178 8.05 14.53 -24.09
#